data_0111005477b00612bfb3ece9fc6a5709
#
_entry.id   0111005477b00612bfb3ece9fc6a5709
#
_cell.length_a   1.000
_cell.length_b   1.000
_cell.length_c   1.000
_cell.angle_alpha   90.00
_cell.angle_beta   90.00
_cell.angle_gamma   90.00
#
_symmetry.space_group_name_H-M   'P 1'
#
loop_
_entity.id
_entity.type
_entity.pdbx_description
1 polymer ?
#
loop_
_entity_poly.entity_id
_entity_poly.type
_entity_poly.pdbx_seq_one_letter_code
_entity_poly.pdbx_strand_id
1 'polypeptide(L)'
;MGLPRRGERLTEGLRPAEFGFPRTDLRRRLVDAILRGEKTSTTGLLSDYERDGDALPTVGERFRLIDELDRAVGIIETTEVWVTTIGRVDLAFAIDEGEGFTSVDEWRVAHEGFWMSYADETRAWLNDPDWHPTSDTKIVCERFRLIEPPPVS
;
A
#
# COMPACT_ATOMS: atom_id res chain seq x y z
N MET A 1 -1.87 -8.96 -33.03
CA MET A 1 -1.91 -8.32 -31.71
C MET A 1 -2.94 -7.21 -31.72
N GLY A 2 -3.92 -7.24 -30.83
CA GLY A 2 -4.93 -6.19 -30.75
C GLY A 2 -4.40 -4.94 -30.06
N LEU A 3 -5.07 -3.80 -30.31
CA LEU A 3 -4.76 -2.55 -29.59
C LEU A 3 -5.14 -2.73 -28.11
N PRO A 4 -4.39 -2.10 -27.18
CA PRO A 4 -4.76 -2.14 -25.77
C PRO A 4 -6.13 -1.49 -25.54
N ARG A 5 -6.84 -1.98 -24.54
CA ARG A 5 -8.12 -1.39 -24.13
C ARG A 5 -7.90 0.03 -23.63
N ARG A 6 -8.94 0.86 -23.72
CA ARG A 6 -8.84 2.27 -23.30
C ARG A 6 -8.29 2.41 -21.87
N GLY A 7 -8.77 1.57 -20.92
CA GLY A 7 -8.28 1.59 -19.54
C GLY A 7 -6.81 1.24 -19.43
N GLU A 8 -6.34 0.26 -20.21
CA GLU A 8 -4.93 -0.13 -20.24
C GLU A 8 -4.04 1.00 -20.74
N ARG A 9 -4.50 1.77 -21.76
CA ARG A 9 -3.75 2.93 -22.26
C ARG A 9 -3.65 4.03 -21.21
N LEU A 10 -4.70 4.27 -20.43
CA LEU A 10 -4.70 5.28 -19.38
C LEU A 10 -3.72 4.94 -18.26
N THR A 11 -3.45 3.65 -18.02
CA THR A 11 -2.55 3.18 -16.96
C THR A 11 -1.15 2.86 -17.47
N GLU A 12 -0.92 2.89 -18.77
CA GLU A 12 0.38 2.56 -19.36
C GLU A 12 1.44 3.55 -18.87
N GLY A 13 2.60 3.01 -18.47
CA GLY A 13 3.70 3.81 -17.95
C GLY A 13 3.61 4.15 -16.47
N LEU A 14 2.49 3.89 -15.82
CA LEU A 14 2.37 4.11 -14.38
C LEU A 14 2.88 2.89 -13.60
N ARG A 15 3.62 3.14 -12.50
CA ARG A 15 4.00 2.07 -11.59
C ARG A 15 2.74 1.43 -10.98
N PRO A 16 2.78 0.12 -10.67
CA PRO A 16 1.66 -0.49 -9.97
C PRO A 16 1.62 -0.05 -8.51
N ALA A 17 0.42 0.17 -7.99
CA ALA A 17 0.19 0.28 -6.55
C ALA A 17 -0.17 -1.12 -6.05
N GLU A 18 0.71 -1.70 -5.25
CA GLU A 18 0.58 -3.07 -4.76
C GLU A 18 0.20 -3.09 -3.30
N PHE A 19 -1.04 -3.51 -3.03
CA PHE A 19 -1.58 -3.62 -1.68
C PHE A 19 -1.63 -5.09 -1.29
N GLY A 20 -0.88 -5.47 -0.25
CA GLY A 20 -0.74 -6.88 0.13
C GLY A 20 0.03 -7.67 -0.94
N PHE A 21 -0.09 -8.99 -0.89
CA PHE A 21 0.56 -9.87 -1.87
C PHE A 21 -0.37 -10.22 -3.02
N PRO A 22 0.20 -10.51 -4.22
CA PRO A 22 -0.60 -10.99 -5.35
C PRO A 22 -1.40 -12.24 -5.00
N ARG A 23 -2.57 -12.38 -5.60
CA ARG A 23 -3.42 -13.57 -5.49
C ARG A 23 -3.91 -13.85 -4.07
N THR A 24 -4.12 -12.79 -3.28
CA THR A 24 -4.60 -12.93 -1.91
C THR A 24 -5.96 -12.26 -1.74
N ASP A 25 -6.74 -12.79 -0.81
CA ASP A 25 -8.00 -12.17 -0.39
C ASP A 25 -7.76 -10.79 0.23
N LEU A 26 -6.64 -10.64 0.94
CA LEU A 26 -6.28 -9.35 1.53
C LEU A 26 -6.18 -8.27 0.44
N ARG A 27 -5.45 -8.53 -0.65
CA ARG A 27 -5.34 -7.54 -1.75
C ARG A 27 -6.73 -7.22 -2.30
N ARG A 28 -7.58 -8.21 -2.55
CA ARG A 28 -8.93 -7.99 -3.04
C ARG A 28 -9.71 -7.06 -2.12
N ARG A 29 -9.68 -7.30 -0.81
CA ARG A 29 -10.40 -6.48 0.18
C ARG A 29 -9.87 -5.05 0.23
N LEU A 30 -8.54 -4.88 0.18
CA LEU A 30 -7.93 -3.55 0.22
C LEU A 30 -8.26 -2.75 -1.05
N VAL A 31 -8.17 -3.38 -2.21
CA VAL A 31 -8.50 -2.72 -3.48
C VAL A 31 -9.98 -2.37 -3.53
N ASP A 32 -10.88 -3.25 -3.09
CA ASP A 32 -12.31 -2.96 -3.02
C ASP A 32 -12.58 -1.77 -2.11
N ALA A 33 -11.89 -1.66 -0.97
CA ALA A 33 -12.04 -0.52 -0.07
C ALA A 33 -11.59 0.80 -0.71
N ILE A 34 -10.52 0.77 -1.51
CA ILE A 34 -10.08 1.94 -2.29
C ILE A 34 -11.14 2.34 -3.31
N LEU A 35 -11.68 1.38 -4.04
CA LEU A 35 -12.69 1.65 -5.07
C LEU A 35 -13.98 2.20 -4.47
N ARG A 36 -14.31 1.83 -3.23
CA ARG A 36 -15.47 2.39 -2.49
C ARG A 36 -15.19 3.74 -1.85
N GLY A 37 -13.94 4.19 -1.85
CA GLY A 37 -13.54 5.44 -1.20
C GLY A 37 -13.33 5.33 0.31
N GLU A 38 -13.35 4.14 0.87
CA GLU A 38 -13.16 3.91 2.31
C GLU A 38 -11.69 3.91 2.70
N LYS A 39 -10.81 3.42 1.82
CA LYS A 39 -9.38 3.41 2.05
C LYS A 39 -8.72 4.55 1.28
N THR A 40 -8.15 5.51 2.03
CA THR A 40 -7.48 6.70 1.50
C THR A 40 -6.07 6.88 2.03
N SER A 41 -5.57 5.92 2.82
CA SER A 41 -4.21 5.92 3.34
C SER A 41 -3.63 4.51 3.32
N THR A 42 -2.30 4.43 3.36
CA THR A 42 -1.59 3.16 3.42
C THR A 42 -0.24 3.34 4.08
N THR A 43 0.33 2.24 4.54
CA THR A 43 1.60 2.22 5.26
C THR A 43 2.47 1.09 4.75
N GLY A 44 3.74 1.36 4.53
CA GLY A 44 4.73 0.33 4.20
C GLY A 44 5.98 0.47 5.05
N LEU A 45 6.76 -0.60 5.18
CA LEU A 45 8.05 -0.52 5.84
C LEU A 45 9.04 0.23 4.97
N LEU A 46 9.80 1.17 5.54
CA LEU A 46 10.86 1.85 4.80
C LEU A 46 11.88 0.86 4.26
N SER A 47 12.20 -0.18 5.05
CA SER A 47 13.13 -1.23 4.62
C SER A 47 12.66 -2.00 3.37
N ASP A 48 11.36 -2.11 3.14
CA ASP A 48 10.85 -2.77 1.93
C ASP A 48 11.16 -1.95 0.68
N TYR A 49 11.00 -0.63 0.74
CA TYR A 49 11.38 0.24 -0.38
C TYR A 49 12.88 0.15 -0.68
N GLU A 50 13.69 0.14 0.37
CA GLU A 50 15.15 0.04 0.22
C GLU A 50 15.57 -1.31 -0.38
N ARG A 51 14.98 -2.41 0.13
CA ARG A 51 15.27 -3.76 -0.35
C ARG A 51 14.90 -3.93 -1.82
N ASP A 52 13.73 -3.44 -2.20
CA ASP A 52 13.21 -3.61 -3.55
C ASP A 52 13.77 -2.58 -4.54
N GLY A 53 14.53 -1.60 -4.04
CA GLY A 53 15.08 -0.53 -4.88
C GLY A 53 14.01 0.43 -5.40
N ASP A 54 12.86 0.51 -4.72
CA ASP A 54 11.75 1.35 -5.13
C ASP A 54 11.89 2.75 -4.56
N ALA A 55 11.68 3.75 -5.41
CA ALA A 55 11.58 5.13 -4.94
C ALA A 55 10.32 5.30 -4.09
N LEU A 56 10.39 6.15 -3.05
CA LEU A 56 9.20 6.50 -2.30
C LEU A 56 8.20 7.22 -3.22
N PRO A 57 6.89 7.07 -2.96
CA PRO A 57 5.90 7.86 -3.69
C PRO A 57 6.18 9.35 -3.54
N THR A 58 5.84 10.13 -4.56
CA THR A 58 5.94 11.59 -4.49
C THR A 58 4.55 12.20 -4.65
N VAL A 59 4.35 13.38 -4.03
CA VAL A 59 3.07 14.08 -4.13
C VAL A 59 2.77 14.37 -5.61
N GLY A 60 1.56 14.02 -6.03
CA GLY A 60 1.12 14.15 -7.42
C GLY A 60 1.43 12.94 -8.29
N GLU A 61 2.19 11.98 -7.80
CA GLU A 61 2.48 10.77 -8.55
C GLU A 61 1.23 9.91 -8.67
N ARG A 62 1.01 9.37 -9.87
CA ARG A 62 -0.11 8.47 -10.16
C ARG A 62 0.37 7.05 -10.32
N PHE A 63 -0.42 6.12 -9.81
CA PHE A 63 -0.17 4.68 -9.86
C PHE A 63 -1.37 3.98 -10.48
N ARG A 64 -1.10 2.91 -11.22
CA ARG A 64 -2.19 2.01 -11.62
C ARG A 64 -2.54 1.10 -10.44
N LEU A 65 -3.80 1.13 -10.05
CA LEU A 65 -4.31 0.27 -9.00
C LEU A 65 -4.54 -1.12 -9.58
N ILE A 66 -3.85 -2.12 -9.03
CA ILE A 66 -3.97 -3.50 -9.52
C ILE A 66 -4.67 -4.39 -8.49
N ASP A 67 -5.55 -5.24 -8.98
CA ASP A 67 -6.28 -6.19 -8.15
C ASP A 67 -5.46 -7.47 -7.89
N GLU A 68 -6.08 -8.46 -7.24
CA GLU A 68 -5.43 -9.73 -6.87
C GLU A 68 -5.06 -10.59 -8.10
N LEU A 69 -5.59 -10.27 -9.27
CA LEU A 69 -5.29 -10.95 -10.53
C LEU A 69 -4.38 -10.12 -11.43
N ASP A 70 -3.72 -9.11 -10.88
CA ASP A 70 -2.82 -8.17 -11.57
C ASP A 70 -3.51 -7.35 -12.66
N ARG A 71 -4.83 -7.15 -12.56
CA ARG A 71 -5.58 -6.31 -13.50
C ARG A 71 -5.61 -4.87 -13.02
N ALA A 72 -5.40 -3.92 -13.93
CA ALA A 72 -5.54 -2.51 -13.62
C ALA A 72 -7.04 -2.17 -13.49
N VAL A 73 -7.44 -1.71 -12.31
CA VAL A 73 -8.85 -1.42 -11.99
C VAL A 73 -9.09 0.04 -11.63
N GLY A 74 -8.06 0.87 -11.66
CA GLY A 74 -8.18 2.30 -11.39
C GLY A 74 -6.82 2.98 -11.36
N ILE A 75 -6.85 4.27 -11.08
CA ILE A 75 -5.65 5.09 -10.89
C ILE A 75 -5.78 5.80 -9.56
N ILE A 76 -4.74 5.77 -8.75
CA ILE A 76 -4.65 6.56 -7.52
C ILE A 76 -3.54 7.60 -7.66
N GLU A 77 -3.71 8.74 -6.99
CA GLU A 77 -2.72 9.80 -6.95
C GLU A 77 -2.32 10.08 -5.52
N THR A 78 -1.02 10.09 -5.25
CA THR A 78 -0.47 10.41 -3.93
C THR A 78 -0.71 11.87 -3.62
N THR A 79 -1.33 12.16 -2.47
CA THR A 79 -1.59 13.52 -2.00
C THR A 79 -0.67 13.93 -0.86
N GLU A 80 -0.21 12.97 -0.05
CA GLU A 80 0.75 13.19 1.03
C GLU A 80 1.63 11.96 1.19
N VAL A 81 2.89 12.16 1.54
CA VAL A 81 3.82 11.08 1.87
C VAL A 81 4.81 11.58 2.91
N TRP A 82 5.07 10.74 3.92
CA TRP A 82 6.07 11.07 4.95
C TRP A 82 6.64 9.80 5.57
N VAL A 83 7.83 9.93 6.12
CA VAL A 83 8.49 8.86 6.86
C VAL A 83 8.33 9.16 8.35
N THR A 84 7.91 8.17 9.11
CA THR A 84 7.77 8.26 10.56
C THR A 84 8.07 6.90 11.20
N THR A 85 7.61 6.68 12.42
CA THR A 85 7.73 5.41 13.12
C THR A 85 6.36 4.84 13.45
N ILE A 86 6.30 3.53 13.67
CA ILE A 86 5.03 2.84 14.02
C ILE A 86 4.37 3.54 15.22
N GLY A 87 5.13 3.92 16.23
CA GLY A 87 4.59 4.51 17.45
C GLY A 87 3.97 5.90 17.26
N ARG A 88 4.15 6.54 16.11
CA ARG A 88 3.64 7.88 15.84
C ARG A 88 2.37 7.92 14.98
N VAL A 89 1.86 6.78 14.59
CA VAL A 89 0.62 6.72 13.81
C VAL A 89 -0.55 7.16 14.68
N ASP A 90 -1.38 8.09 14.17
CA ASP A 90 -2.55 8.55 14.89
C ASP A 90 -3.83 7.82 14.45
N LEU A 91 -4.90 8.02 15.22
CA LEU A 91 -6.17 7.34 14.97
C LEU A 91 -6.81 7.74 13.64
N ALA A 92 -6.72 9.00 13.27
CA ALA A 92 -7.31 9.48 12.01
C ALA A 92 -6.68 8.76 10.81
N PHE A 93 -5.35 8.62 10.82
CA PHE A 93 -4.65 7.89 9.76
C PHE A 93 -5.03 6.40 9.76
N ALA A 94 -5.11 5.78 10.94
CA ALA A 94 -5.50 4.37 11.06
C ALA A 94 -6.91 4.11 10.52
N ILE A 95 -7.86 4.99 10.82
CA ILE A 95 -9.23 4.89 10.30
C ILE A 95 -9.24 5.02 8.78
N ASP A 96 -8.47 5.94 8.23
CA ASP A 96 -8.40 6.20 6.79
C ASP A 96 -7.77 5.07 5.99
N GLU A 97 -7.15 4.08 6.64
CA GLU A 97 -6.72 2.87 5.95
C GLU A 97 -7.91 2.00 5.49
N GLY A 98 -9.12 2.28 5.98
CA GLY A 98 -10.36 1.69 5.46
C GLY A 98 -10.56 0.23 5.77
N GLU A 99 -9.88 -0.30 6.80
CA GLU A 99 -9.95 -1.71 7.20
C GLU A 99 -10.81 -1.92 8.44
N GLY A 100 -11.53 -0.89 8.88
CA GLY A 100 -12.44 -1.00 10.01
C GLY A 100 -11.79 -0.82 11.37
N PHE A 101 -10.57 -0.29 11.44
CA PHE A 101 -9.92 -0.06 12.73
C PHE A 101 -10.65 1.01 13.52
N THR A 102 -10.86 0.75 14.80
CA THR A 102 -11.46 1.69 15.74
C THR A 102 -10.44 2.23 16.75
N SER A 103 -9.22 1.70 16.72
CA SER A 103 -8.11 2.13 17.59
C SER A 103 -6.79 2.00 16.86
N VAL A 104 -5.77 2.75 17.34
CA VAL A 104 -4.41 2.61 16.85
C VAL A 104 -3.85 1.21 17.18
N ASP A 105 -4.25 0.64 18.31
CA ASP A 105 -3.79 -0.70 18.69
C ASP A 105 -4.28 -1.76 17.70
N GLU A 106 -5.52 -1.68 17.23
CA GLU A 106 -6.02 -2.60 16.20
C GLU A 106 -5.23 -2.46 14.90
N TRP A 107 -4.95 -1.22 14.49
CA TRP A 107 -4.12 -0.93 13.34
C TRP A 107 -2.75 -1.57 13.48
N ARG A 108 -2.14 -1.39 14.66
CA ARG A 108 -0.81 -1.88 14.94
C ARG A 108 -0.74 -3.42 14.91
N VAL A 109 -1.69 -4.09 15.55
CA VAL A 109 -1.75 -5.55 15.55
C VAL A 109 -1.83 -6.10 14.13
N ALA A 110 -2.70 -5.53 13.29
CA ALA A 110 -2.89 -5.97 11.92
C ALA A 110 -1.63 -5.77 11.08
N HIS A 111 -1.00 -4.59 11.19
CA HIS A 111 0.20 -4.26 10.41
C HIS A 111 1.42 -5.05 10.88
N GLU A 112 1.65 -5.14 12.18
CA GLU A 112 2.75 -5.93 12.71
C GLU A 112 2.61 -7.41 12.33
N GLY A 113 1.40 -7.95 12.37
CA GLY A 113 1.13 -9.32 11.93
C GLY A 113 1.46 -9.53 10.45
N PHE A 114 1.08 -8.58 9.61
CA PHE A 114 1.41 -8.63 8.19
C PHE A 114 2.93 -8.58 7.96
N TRP A 115 3.63 -7.65 8.60
CA TRP A 115 5.09 -7.54 8.47
C TRP A 115 5.84 -8.72 9.05
N MET A 116 5.31 -9.34 10.10
CA MET A 116 5.89 -10.58 10.65
C MET A 116 5.71 -11.75 9.69
N SER A 117 4.71 -11.74 8.84
CA SER A 117 4.48 -12.83 7.90
C SER A 117 5.62 -13.02 6.89
N TYR A 118 6.44 -11.99 6.66
CA TYR A 118 7.64 -12.08 5.82
C TYR A 118 8.90 -11.56 6.53
N ALA A 119 8.92 -11.68 7.85
CA ALA A 119 10.02 -11.15 8.67
C ALA A 119 11.39 -11.74 8.31
N ASP A 120 11.43 -12.98 7.83
CA ASP A 120 12.71 -13.61 7.47
C ASP A 120 13.40 -12.85 6.33
N GLU A 121 12.65 -12.36 5.36
CA GLU A 121 13.18 -11.56 4.26
C GLU A 121 13.72 -10.21 4.77
N THR A 122 13.01 -9.59 5.70
CA THR A 122 13.41 -8.33 6.32
C THR A 122 14.67 -8.52 7.16
N ARG A 123 14.73 -9.60 7.95
CA ARG A 123 15.89 -9.94 8.75
C ARG A 123 17.13 -10.18 7.89
N ALA A 124 16.96 -10.87 6.78
CA ALA A 124 18.06 -11.11 5.85
C ALA A 124 18.57 -9.80 5.23
N TRP A 125 17.69 -8.93 4.80
CA TRP A 125 18.05 -7.65 4.21
C TRP A 125 18.79 -6.75 5.20
N LEU A 126 18.27 -6.66 6.44
CA LEU A 126 18.84 -5.81 7.49
C LEU A 126 20.05 -6.45 8.17
N ASN A 127 20.37 -7.71 7.86
CA ASN A 127 21.38 -8.49 8.57
C ASN A 127 21.16 -8.48 10.11
N ASP A 128 19.90 -8.64 10.50
CA ASP A 128 19.45 -8.63 11.90
C ASP A 128 18.53 -9.82 12.14
N PRO A 129 19.06 -10.95 12.66
CA PRO A 129 18.25 -12.15 12.85
C PRO A 129 17.15 -12.02 13.92
N ASP A 130 17.22 -10.97 14.74
CA ASP A 130 16.24 -10.73 15.81
C ASP A 130 15.24 -9.63 15.46
N TRP A 131 15.29 -9.12 14.24
CA TRP A 131 14.41 -8.03 13.84
C TRP A 131 12.93 -8.40 14.00
N HIS A 132 12.19 -7.48 14.57
CA HIS A 132 10.73 -7.50 14.62
C HIS A 132 10.23 -6.05 14.65
N PRO A 133 8.98 -5.80 14.27
CA PRO A 133 8.43 -4.44 14.33
C PRO A 133 8.38 -3.94 15.77
N THR A 134 8.79 -2.70 15.99
CA THR A 134 8.70 -2.00 17.27
C THR A 134 8.14 -0.60 17.06
N SER A 135 7.89 0.13 18.15
CA SER A 135 7.44 1.52 18.05
C SER A 135 8.43 2.40 17.29
N ASP A 136 9.70 2.04 17.23
CA ASP A 136 10.75 2.83 16.56
C ASP A 136 11.01 2.39 15.11
N THR A 137 10.34 1.36 14.64
CA THR A 137 10.48 0.89 13.26
C THR A 137 9.99 1.96 12.29
N LYS A 138 10.84 2.30 11.31
CA LYS A 138 10.53 3.33 10.32
C LYS A 138 9.56 2.83 9.26
N ILE A 139 8.56 3.63 9.01
CA ILE A 139 7.50 3.36 8.05
C ILE A 139 7.31 4.54 7.12
N VAL A 140 6.77 4.26 5.95
CA VAL A 140 6.34 5.25 4.97
C VAL A 140 4.82 5.32 5.03
N CYS A 141 4.30 6.49 5.38
CA CYS A 141 2.87 6.76 5.38
C CYS A 141 2.50 7.53 4.13
N GLU A 142 1.39 7.15 3.52
CA GLU A 142 0.93 7.79 2.29
C GLU A 142 -0.57 8.04 2.38
N ARG A 143 -1.01 9.21 1.88
CA ARG A 143 -2.40 9.49 1.58
C ARG A 143 -2.56 9.59 0.07
N PHE A 144 -3.66 9.11 -0.44
CA PHE A 144 -3.94 9.13 -1.87
C PHE A 144 -5.43 9.33 -2.13
N ARG A 145 -5.76 9.57 -3.39
CA ARG A 145 -7.14 9.68 -3.85
C ARG A 145 -7.34 8.85 -5.12
N LEU A 146 -8.53 8.35 -5.31
CA LEU A 146 -8.91 7.67 -6.54
C LEU A 146 -9.19 8.71 -7.62
N ILE A 147 -8.50 8.62 -8.76
CA ILE A 147 -8.60 9.58 -9.87
C ILE A 147 -9.60 9.10 -10.91
N GLU A 148 -9.47 7.85 -11.31
CA GLU A 148 -10.22 7.27 -12.41
C GLU A 148 -11.11 6.15 -11.88
N PRO A 149 -12.37 6.05 -12.33
CA PRO A 149 -13.16 4.87 -12.09
C PRO A 149 -12.53 3.67 -12.81
N PRO A 150 -12.87 2.41 -12.41
CA PRO A 150 -12.37 1.24 -13.11
C PRO A 150 -12.71 1.31 -14.60
N PRO A 151 -11.83 0.80 -15.48
CA PRO A 151 -12.13 0.75 -16.90
C PRO A 151 -13.42 0.00 -17.18
N VAL A 152 -14.26 0.55 -18.02
CA VAL A 152 -15.47 -0.12 -18.48
C VAL A 152 -15.08 -1.03 -19.63
N SER A 153 -15.32 -2.33 -19.45
CA SER A 153 -14.99 -3.33 -20.48
C SER A 153 -16.06 -3.37 -21.55
#